data_5a7d9d916e30510072bc61969a351eef
#
_entry.id   5a7d9d916e30510072bc61969a351eef
#
_cell.length_a   1.000
_cell.length_b   1.000
_cell.length_c   1.000
_cell.angle_alpha   90.00
_cell.angle_beta   90.00
_cell.angle_gamma   90.00
#
_symmetry.space_group_name_H-M   'P 1'
#
loop_
_entity.id
_entity.type
_entity.pdbx_description
1 polymer ?
#
loop_
_entity_poly.entity_id
_entity_poly.type
_entity_poly.pdbx_seq_one_letter_code
_entity_poly.pdbx_strand_id
1 'polypeptide(L)'
;MARIGTRNQGKILDRFIVFEGIDGSGTTTQIQLLTERYTREGIPVFATGEPTDNCIGKVIRKVLKGEHRLHPSTMTLLFASDRNEHLYGEGGILSWIEKGYWVLCDRYIFSSLAYQTIENDYRAVEELNERFPLPRILFYLETPPETGIHRIQTRETKEIYEELSFQRKVHQQYQKVLSTYEHSGMEIKILDGTAPKEAIHEEVWNFMNRFRY
;
A
#
# COMPACT_ATOMS: atom_id res chain seq x y z
N MET A 1 -26.18 -9.18 7.85
CA MET A 1 -25.19 -9.06 8.95
C MET A 1 -23.98 -9.89 8.60
N ALA A 2 -22.93 -9.26 8.11
CA ALA A 2 -21.65 -9.94 7.87
C ALA A 2 -21.03 -10.29 9.24
N ARG A 3 -20.66 -11.55 9.44
CA ARG A 3 -20.01 -11.99 10.67
C ARG A 3 -18.62 -11.39 10.76
N ILE A 4 -18.36 -10.58 11.76
CA ILE A 4 -17.01 -10.22 12.19
C ILE A 4 -16.36 -11.54 12.62
N GLY A 5 -15.37 -12.04 11.85
CA GLY A 5 -14.57 -13.17 12.34
C GLY A 5 -14.38 -14.40 11.48
N THR A 6 -14.35 -14.28 10.15
CA THR A 6 -13.67 -15.31 9.35
C THR A 6 -12.28 -14.80 9.00
N ARG A 7 -11.23 -15.45 9.54
CA ARG A 7 -9.86 -15.23 9.08
C ARG A 7 -9.81 -15.44 7.58
N ASN A 8 -9.61 -14.36 6.83
CA ASN A 8 -9.39 -14.42 5.37
C ASN A 8 -7.92 -14.77 5.06
N GLN A 9 -7.27 -15.56 5.90
CA GLN A 9 -5.89 -16.00 5.69
C GLN A 9 -5.78 -16.64 4.31
N GLY A 10 -5.06 -15.96 3.42
CA GLY A 10 -4.72 -16.47 2.10
C GLY A 10 -5.76 -16.26 0.99
N LYS A 11 -6.87 -15.55 1.21
CA LYS A 11 -7.74 -15.17 0.08
C LYS A 11 -7.05 -14.13 -0.77
N ILE A 12 -6.76 -14.48 -2.02
CA ILE A 12 -6.17 -13.56 -3.00
C ILE A 12 -7.30 -12.95 -3.84
N LEU A 13 -7.23 -11.65 -4.09
CA LEU A 13 -8.15 -10.93 -4.97
C LEU A 13 -7.48 -10.73 -6.33
N ASP A 14 -7.98 -11.41 -7.37
CA ASP A 14 -7.34 -11.52 -8.69
C ASP A 14 -7.08 -10.17 -9.40
N ARG A 15 -7.95 -9.18 -9.20
CA ARG A 15 -7.83 -7.86 -9.83
C ARG A 15 -7.36 -6.76 -8.86
N PHE A 16 -6.79 -7.15 -7.74
CA PHE A 16 -6.25 -6.25 -6.73
C PHE A 16 -4.74 -6.20 -6.80
N ILE A 17 -4.20 -5.03 -7.09
CA ILE A 17 -2.78 -4.76 -7.26
C ILE A 17 -2.38 -3.71 -6.24
N VAL A 18 -1.31 -3.98 -5.50
CA VAL A 18 -0.79 -3.07 -4.47
C VAL A 18 0.61 -2.59 -4.86
N PHE A 19 0.86 -1.32 -4.66
CA PHE A 19 2.17 -0.71 -4.79
C PHE A 19 2.66 -0.29 -3.41
N GLU A 20 3.86 -0.70 -3.06
CA GLU A 20 4.48 -0.47 -1.76
C GLU A 20 5.90 0.06 -1.90
N GLY A 21 6.35 0.73 -0.87
CA GLY A 21 7.70 1.25 -0.74
C GLY A 21 7.79 2.28 0.38
N ILE A 22 8.99 2.72 0.68
CA ILE A 22 9.21 3.83 1.62
C ILE A 22 8.70 5.15 1.05
N ASP A 23 8.65 6.20 1.88
CA ASP A 23 8.25 7.53 1.42
C ASP A 23 9.23 8.04 0.34
N GLY A 24 8.66 8.58 -0.74
CA GLY A 24 9.45 9.04 -1.90
C GLY A 24 9.90 7.93 -2.86
N SER A 25 9.47 6.68 -2.68
CA SER A 25 9.81 5.56 -3.59
C SER A 25 9.21 5.70 -4.99
N GLY A 26 8.10 6.44 -5.14
CA GLY A 26 7.46 6.67 -6.45
C GLY A 26 6.23 5.81 -6.73
N THR A 27 5.65 5.13 -5.74
CA THR A 27 4.44 4.30 -5.86
C THR A 27 3.30 5.04 -6.54
N THR A 28 2.96 6.24 -6.05
CA THR A 28 1.90 7.09 -6.61
C THR A 28 2.12 7.40 -8.09
N THR A 29 3.37 7.68 -8.48
CA THR A 29 3.74 7.95 -9.88
C THR A 29 3.50 6.73 -10.77
N GLN A 30 3.86 5.53 -10.31
CA GLN A 30 3.66 4.30 -11.09
C GLN A 30 2.18 3.95 -11.21
N ILE A 31 1.39 4.15 -10.15
CA ILE A 31 -0.06 3.97 -10.20
C ILE A 31 -0.69 4.92 -11.22
N GLN A 32 -0.28 6.19 -11.22
CA GLN A 32 -0.78 7.17 -12.18
C GLN A 32 -0.47 6.75 -13.62
N LEU A 33 0.79 6.43 -13.93
CA LEU A 33 1.21 6.00 -15.26
C LEU A 33 0.48 4.73 -15.72
N LEU A 34 0.30 3.76 -14.82
CA LEU A 34 -0.43 2.52 -15.14
C LEU A 34 -1.92 2.80 -15.37
N THR A 35 -2.53 3.69 -14.56
CA THR A 35 -3.93 4.11 -14.72
C THR A 35 -4.14 4.78 -16.07
N GLU A 36 -3.27 5.72 -16.46
CA GLU A 36 -3.32 6.40 -17.75
C GLU A 36 -3.20 5.42 -18.92
N ARG A 37 -2.30 4.44 -18.80
CA ARG A 37 -2.11 3.42 -19.83
C ARG A 37 -3.30 2.48 -19.95
N TYR A 38 -3.86 2.01 -18.83
CA TYR A 38 -5.08 1.19 -18.81
C TYR A 38 -6.26 1.92 -19.41
N THR A 39 -6.46 3.19 -19.05
CA THR A 39 -7.52 4.03 -19.60
C THR A 39 -7.39 4.20 -21.12
N ARG A 40 -6.19 4.45 -21.61
CA ARG A 40 -5.90 4.58 -23.06
C ARG A 40 -6.19 3.30 -23.83
N GLU A 41 -5.97 2.13 -23.20
CA GLU A 41 -6.25 0.82 -23.80
C GLU A 41 -7.69 0.33 -23.54
N GLY A 42 -8.55 1.16 -22.96
CA GLY A 42 -9.94 0.80 -22.66
C GLY A 42 -10.10 -0.26 -21.59
N ILE A 43 -9.11 -0.45 -20.71
CA ILE A 43 -9.15 -1.43 -19.61
C ILE A 43 -9.75 -0.75 -18.40
N PRO A 44 -10.84 -1.29 -17.82
CA PRO A 44 -11.43 -0.74 -16.62
C PRO A 44 -10.44 -0.76 -15.44
N VAL A 45 -10.15 0.41 -14.88
CA VAL A 45 -9.20 0.59 -13.77
C VAL A 45 -9.72 1.59 -12.76
N PHE A 46 -9.48 1.30 -11.49
CA PHE A 46 -9.75 2.19 -10.36
C PHE A 46 -8.48 2.34 -9.53
N ALA A 47 -7.99 3.56 -9.40
CA ALA A 47 -6.82 3.90 -8.58
C ALA A 47 -7.29 4.42 -7.22
N THR A 48 -6.65 3.94 -6.16
CA THR A 48 -6.96 4.29 -4.77
C THR A 48 -5.71 4.20 -3.90
N GLY A 49 -5.80 4.46 -2.60
CA GLY A 49 -4.66 4.34 -1.67
C GLY A 49 -5.05 4.53 -0.22
N GLU A 50 -4.13 4.17 0.66
CA GLU A 50 -4.27 4.31 2.12
C GLU A 50 -3.18 5.24 2.70
N PRO A 51 -3.55 6.10 3.68
CA PRO A 51 -4.90 6.28 4.19
C PRO A 51 -5.84 6.88 3.15
N THR A 52 -7.13 6.50 3.21
CA THR A 52 -8.16 6.94 2.25
C THR A 52 -8.56 8.40 2.43
N ASP A 53 -9.42 8.92 1.54
CA ASP A 53 -10.02 10.24 1.69
C ASP A 53 -11.37 10.23 2.45
N ASN A 54 -11.76 9.08 3.01
CA ASN A 54 -12.93 8.97 3.87
C ASN A 54 -12.72 9.65 5.25
N CYS A 55 -13.72 9.61 6.12
CA CYS A 55 -13.64 10.28 7.42
C CYS A 55 -12.52 9.72 8.32
N ILE A 56 -12.24 8.40 8.26
CA ILE A 56 -11.18 7.77 9.05
C ILE A 56 -9.80 8.13 8.50
N GLY A 57 -9.60 8.02 7.20
CA GLY A 57 -8.34 8.37 6.54
C GLY A 57 -8.00 9.85 6.71
N LYS A 58 -8.99 10.76 6.72
CA LYS A 58 -8.78 12.18 7.04
C LYS A 58 -8.26 12.39 8.46
N VAL A 59 -8.71 11.61 9.44
CA VAL A 59 -8.16 11.68 10.81
C VAL A 59 -6.71 11.23 10.81
N ILE A 60 -6.39 10.10 10.16
CA ILE A 60 -5.01 9.61 10.02
C ILE A 60 -4.11 10.69 9.40
N ARG A 61 -4.53 11.30 8.29
CA ARG A 61 -3.74 12.36 7.61
C ARG A 61 -3.45 13.57 8.50
N LYS A 62 -4.39 13.96 9.37
CA LYS A 62 -4.16 15.05 10.35
C LYS A 62 -3.08 14.67 11.36
N VAL A 63 -3.08 13.41 11.82
CA VAL A 63 -2.03 12.95 12.74
C VAL A 63 -0.68 12.87 12.03
N LEU A 64 -0.62 12.36 10.81
CA LEU A 64 0.61 12.29 10.01
C LEU A 64 1.21 13.69 9.77
N LYS A 65 0.37 14.70 9.56
CA LYS A 65 0.79 16.10 9.45
C LYS A 65 1.19 16.75 10.78
N GLY A 66 1.10 16.02 11.89
CA GLY A 66 1.43 16.55 13.22
C GLY A 66 0.38 17.47 13.83
N GLU A 67 -0.82 17.59 13.23
CA GLU A 67 -1.92 18.42 13.78
C GLU A 67 -2.48 17.83 15.09
N HIS A 68 -2.39 16.51 15.25
CA HIS A 68 -2.78 15.79 16.46
C HIS A 68 -1.71 14.76 16.84
N ARG A 69 -1.62 14.45 18.13
CA ARG A 69 -0.79 13.34 18.61
C ARG A 69 -1.69 12.26 19.18
N LEU A 70 -1.50 11.04 18.69
CA LEU A 70 -2.19 9.85 19.18
C LEU A 70 -1.17 8.81 19.64
N HIS A 71 -1.61 7.92 20.49
CA HIS A 71 -0.81 6.77 20.89
C HIS A 71 -0.53 5.88 19.66
N PRO A 72 0.67 5.30 19.51
CA PRO A 72 1.00 4.44 18.37
C PRO A 72 -0.01 3.32 18.09
N SER A 73 -0.50 2.65 19.15
CA SER A 73 -1.54 1.61 19.00
C SER A 73 -2.87 2.17 18.47
N THR A 74 -3.23 3.41 18.81
CA THR A 74 -4.42 4.07 18.25
C THR A 74 -4.27 4.30 16.75
N MET A 75 -3.06 4.68 16.30
CA MET A 75 -2.76 4.81 14.88
C MET A 75 -2.91 3.48 14.15
N THR A 76 -2.40 2.39 14.73
CA THR A 76 -2.54 1.05 14.16
C THR A 76 -4.00 0.64 14.00
N LEU A 77 -4.84 0.91 15.00
CA LEU A 77 -6.28 0.65 14.95
C LEU A 77 -6.98 1.51 13.90
N LEU A 78 -6.62 2.78 13.78
CA LEU A 78 -7.17 3.67 12.75
C LEU A 78 -6.83 3.20 11.34
N PHE A 79 -5.59 2.81 11.06
CA PHE A 79 -5.22 2.25 9.76
C PHE A 79 -5.98 0.96 9.44
N ALA A 80 -6.15 0.07 10.42
CA ALA A 80 -6.95 -1.15 10.23
C ALA A 80 -8.44 -0.83 9.98
N SER A 81 -8.98 0.20 10.66
CA SER A 81 -10.37 0.65 10.48
C SER A 81 -10.57 1.31 9.12
N ASP A 82 -9.63 2.17 8.68
CA ASP A 82 -9.64 2.81 7.37
C ASP A 82 -9.62 1.76 6.26
N ARG A 83 -8.74 0.77 6.38
CA ARG A 83 -8.64 -0.38 5.46
C ARG A 83 -9.91 -1.20 5.42
N ASN A 84 -10.53 -1.43 6.56
CA ASN A 84 -11.80 -2.17 6.61
C ASN A 84 -12.89 -1.45 5.81
N GLU A 85 -13.02 -0.15 5.99
CA GLU A 85 -13.98 0.68 5.24
C GLU A 85 -13.60 0.77 3.76
N HIS A 86 -12.30 0.89 3.45
CA HIS A 86 -11.78 0.91 2.09
C HIS A 86 -12.06 -0.37 1.30
N LEU A 87 -12.05 -1.53 1.97
CA LEU A 87 -12.34 -2.82 1.34
C LEU A 87 -13.83 -3.08 1.20
N TYR A 88 -14.58 -2.91 2.29
CA TYR A 88 -15.95 -3.42 2.45
C TYR A 88 -17.02 -2.35 2.43
N GLY A 89 -16.66 -1.07 2.54
CA GLY A 89 -17.58 0.05 2.53
C GLY A 89 -18.24 0.26 1.16
N GLU A 90 -19.22 1.13 1.12
CA GLU A 90 -19.89 1.51 -0.12
C GLU A 90 -18.90 2.14 -1.10
N GLY A 91 -18.81 1.61 -2.32
CA GLY A 91 -17.80 2.04 -3.31
C GLY A 91 -16.36 1.59 -2.99
N GLY A 92 -16.18 0.67 -2.04
CA GLY A 92 -14.88 0.13 -1.67
C GLY A 92 -14.28 -0.81 -2.71
N ILE A 93 -13.07 -1.30 -2.43
CA ILE A 93 -12.25 -2.11 -3.35
C ILE A 93 -13.03 -3.30 -3.91
N LEU A 94 -13.74 -4.06 -3.06
CA LEU A 94 -14.48 -5.25 -3.51
C LEU A 94 -15.59 -4.89 -4.50
N SER A 95 -16.28 -3.78 -4.30
CA SER A 95 -17.32 -3.30 -5.21
C SER A 95 -16.77 -2.99 -6.62
N TRP A 96 -15.56 -2.45 -6.71
CA TRP A 96 -14.91 -2.19 -8.00
C TRP A 96 -14.43 -3.47 -8.68
N ILE A 97 -13.89 -4.42 -7.92
CA ILE A 97 -13.49 -5.74 -8.44
C ILE A 97 -14.70 -6.50 -8.99
N GLU A 98 -15.84 -6.49 -8.28
CA GLU A 98 -17.09 -7.13 -8.71
C GLU A 98 -17.63 -6.52 -10.02
N LYS A 99 -17.43 -5.22 -10.24
CA LYS A 99 -17.74 -4.54 -11.50
C LYS A 99 -16.72 -4.82 -12.63
N GLY A 100 -15.71 -5.63 -12.38
CA GLY A 100 -14.71 -6.04 -13.36
C GLY A 100 -13.51 -5.09 -13.51
N TYR A 101 -13.34 -4.12 -12.63
CA TYR A 101 -12.21 -3.21 -12.64
C TYR A 101 -10.94 -3.85 -12.07
N TRP A 102 -9.80 -3.47 -12.62
CA TRP A 102 -8.52 -3.60 -11.96
C TRP A 102 -8.42 -2.51 -10.88
N VAL A 103 -8.10 -2.88 -9.65
CA VAL A 103 -7.91 -1.94 -8.56
C VAL A 103 -6.43 -1.81 -8.26
N LEU A 104 -5.90 -0.59 -8.40
CA LEU A 104 -4.51 -0.22 -8.10
C LEU A 104 -4.51 0.55 -6.78
N CYS A 105 -3.83 0.04 -5.78
CA CYS A 105 -3.81 0.64 -4.44
C CYS A 105 -2.40 1.08 -4.05
N ASP A 106 -2.28 2.35 -3.68
CA ASP A 106 -1.06 2.91 -3.08
C ASP A 106 -1.07 2.62 -1.59
N ARG A 107 -0.20 1.70 -1.16
CA ARG A 107 -0.11 1.17 0.20
C ARG A 107 -1.29 0.28 0.62
N TYR A 108 -0.99 -0.67 1.51
CA TYR A 108 -1.96 -1.62 2.06
C TYR A 108 -1.44 -2.22 3.38
N ILE A 109 -1.76 -3.49 3.67
CA ILE A 109 -1.33 -4.19 4.90
C ILE A 109 0.18 -4.17 5.10
N PHE A 110 0.96 -4.20 4.03
CA PHE A 110 2.42 -4.27 4.09
C PHE A 110 3.02 -2.97 4.65
N SER A 111 2.41 -1.82 4.32
CA SER A 111 2.75 -0.55 4.97
C SER A 111 2.48 -0.60 6.47
N SER A 112 1.36 -1.16 6.91
CA SER A 112 1.09 -1.31 8.35
C SER A 112 2.14 -2.18 9.03
N LEU A 113 2.50 -3.31 8.43
CA LEU A 113 3.53 -4.20 8.95
C LEU A 113 4.93 -3.57 8.94
N ALA A 114 5.22 -2.66 8.00
CA ALA A 114 6.51 -1.98 7.94
C ALA A 114 6.61 -0.78 8.88
N TYR A 115 5.57 0.06 8.96
CA TYR A 115 5.60 1.32 9.71
C TYR A 115 5.15 1.15 11.17
N GLN A 116 3.99 0.52 11.41
CA GLN A 116 3.45 0.46 12.76
C GLN A 116 4.21 -0.49 13.68
N THR A 117 4.90 -1.50 13.16
CA THR A 117 5.71 -2.42 13.98
C THR A 117 7.00 -1.80 14.53
N ILE A 118 7.35 -0.57 14.12
CA ILE A 118 8.48 0.16 14.70
C ILE A 118 8.19 0.60 16.14
N GLU A 119 6.94 0.93 16.44
CA GLU A 119 6.51 1.46 17.72
C GLU A 119 5.51 0.54 18.47
N ASN A 120 5.07 -0.55 17.82
CA ASN A 120 4.11 -1.50 18.40
C ASN A 120 4.64 -2.94 18.27
N ASP A 121 4.08 -3.83 19.08
CA ASP A 121 4.34 -5.25 18.99
C ASP A 121 3.94 -5.80 17.60
N TYR A 122 4.84 -6.58 16.98
CA TYR A 122 4.64 -7.12 15.64
C TYR A 122 3.37 -7.98 15.56
N ARG A 123 3.13 -8.86 16.56
CA ARG A 123 1.97 -9.74 16.56
C ARG A 123 0.67 -8.97 16.64
N ALA A 124 0.62 -7.91 17.46
CA ALA A 124 -0.58 -7.09 17.57
C ALA A 124 -0.92 -6.40 16.23
N VAL A 125 0.08 -5.92 15.50
CA VAL A 125 -0.12 -5.34 14.15
C VAL A 125 -0.52 -6.42 13.16
N GLU A 126 0.12 -7.58 13.17
CA GLU A 126 -0.16 -8.72 12.28
C GLU A 126 -1.60 -9.22 12.47
N GLU A 127 -2.04 -9.49 13.70
CA GLU A 127 -3.40 -9.98 14.00
C GLU A 127 -4.51 -9.03 13.50
N LEU A 128 -4.26 -7.72 13.53
CA LEU A 128 -5.19 -6.74 12.97
C LEU A 128 -5.26 -6.80 11.44
N ASN A 129 -4.17 -7.20 10.79
CA ASN A 129 -4.03 -7.17 9.33
C ASN A 129 -4.28 -8.53 8.66
N GLU A 130 -4.06 -9.67 9.33
CA GLU A 130 -4.25 -11.01 8.76
C GLU A 130 -5.69 -11.32 8.31
N ARG A 131 -6.66 -10.53 8.75
CA ARG A 131 -8.07 -10.67 8.36
C ARG A 131 -8.38 -10.15 6.95
N PHE A 132 -7.49 -9.34 6.39
CA PHE A 132 -7.69 -8.73 5.09
C PHE A 132 -7.16 -9.61 3.97
N PRO A 133 -7.84 -9.66 2.80
CA PRO A 133 -7.39 -10.46 1.67
C PRO A 133 -6.09 -9.90 1.10
N LEU A 134 -5.32 -10.78 0.47
CA LEU A 134 -4.08 -10.40 -0.20
C LEU A 134 -4.35 -9.91 -1.62
N PRO A 135 -3.50 -9.03 -2.16
CA PRO A 135 -3.55 -8.66 -3.57
C PRO A 135 -3.08 -9.83 -4.45
N ARG A 136 -3.47 -9.81 -5.73
CA ARG A 136 -2.89 -10.71 -6.72
C ARG A 136 -1.42 -10.43 -6.95
N ILE A 137 -1.07 -9.14 -7.00
CA ILE A 137 0.29 -8.68 -7.25
C ILE A 137 0.65 -7.58 -6.24
N LEU A 138 1.83 -7.71 -5.67
CA LEU A 138 2.51 -6.69 -4.90
C LEU A 138 3.73 -6.18 -5.69
N PHE A 139 3.71 -4.93 -6.11
CA PHE A 139 4.88 -4.22 -6.60
C PHE A 139 5.56 -3.50 -5.44
N TYR A 140 6.78 -3.87 -5.14
CA TYR A 140 7.60 -3.17 -4.15
C TYR A 140 8.68 -2.35 -4.85
N LEU A 141 8.63 -1.02 -4.68
CA LEU A 141 9.64 -0.10 -5.21
C LEU A 141 10.79 0.01 -4.20
N GLU A 142 11.81 -0.81 -4.41
CA GLU A 142 13.01 -0.78 -3.56
C GLU A 142 13.79 0.49 -3.81
N THR A 143 13.84 1.35 -2.79
CA THR A 143 14.47 2.67 -2.87
C THR A 143 15.33 2.86 -1.62
N PRO A 144 16.60 3.27 -1.75
CA PRO A 144 17.42 3.65 -0.60
C PRO A 144 16.74 4.79 0.19
N PRO A 145 16.71 4.73 1.53
CA PRO A 145 16.07 5.76 2.36
C PRO A 145 16.55 7.18 2.07
N GLU A 146 17.85 7.33 1.78
CA GLU A 146 18.46 8.62 1.42
C GLU A 146 17.86 9.20 0.14
N THR A 147 17.63 8.34 -0.85
CA THR A 147 16.99 8.73 -2.12
C THR A 147 15.52 9.10 -1.91
N GLY A 148 14.78 8.32 -1.13
CA GLY A 148 13.38 8.60 -0.80
C GLY A 148 13.23 9.96 -0.12
N ILE A 149 13.99 10.19 0.96
CA ILE A 149 13.99 11.46 1.70
C ILE A 149 14.38 12.63 0.80
N HIS A 150 15.41 12.49 -0.05
CA HIS A 150 15.80 13.56 -0.97
C HIS A 150 14.65 13.98 -1.91
N ARG A 151 13.88 13.01 -2.41
CA ARG A 151 12.73 13.27 -3.33
C ARG A 151 11.57 14.00 -2.65
N ILE A 152 11.37 13.81 -1.34
CA ILE A 152 10.27 14.44 -0.61
C ILE A 152 10.68 15.75 0.09
N GLN A 153 11.97 16.07 0.18
CA GLN A 153 12.46 17.32 0.81
C GLN A 153 11.88 18.61 0.21
N THR A 154 11.46 18.56 -1.05
CA THR A 154 10.86 19.70 -1.76
C THR A 154 9.36 19.87 -1.47
N ARG A 155 8.74 18.98 -0.70
CA ARG A 155 7.33 19.09 -0.34
C ARG A 155 7.12 20.20 0.70
N GLU A 156 6.04 20.96 0.53
CA GLU A 156 5.70 22.07 1.45
C GLU A 156 5.34 21.57 2.87
N THR A 157 4.74 20.39 2.97
CA THR A 157 4.35 19.75 4.25
C THR A 157 5.14 18.49 4.49
N LYS A 158 5.80 18.41 5.66
CA LYS A 158 6.47 17.19 6.12
C LYS A 158 5.55 16.39 7.02
N GLU A 159 5.58 15.07 6.87
CA GLU A 159 4.90 14.13 7.75
C GLU A 159 5.84 13.64 8.87
N ILE A 160 5.24 13.16 9.99
CA ILE A 160 5.99 12.76 11.19
C ILE A 160 6.95 11.58 10.95
N TYR A 161 6.71 10.77 9.93
CA TYR A 161 7.54 9.61 9.58
C TYR A 161 8.62 9.93 8.55
N GLU A 162 8.72 11.15 8.05
CA GLU A 162 9.69 11.58 7.03
C GLU A 162 11.09 11.90 7.62
N GLU A 163 11.52 11.19 8.66
CA GLU A 163 12.87 11.25 9.18
C GLU A 163 13.72 10.11 8.61
N LEU A 164 14.95 10.40 8.19
CA LEU A 164 15.85 9.40 7.59
C LEU A 164 16.07 8.19 8.51
N SER A 165 16.25 8.45 9.81
CA SER A 165 16.43 7.39 10.81
C SER A 165 15.23 6.46 10.91
N PHE A 166 14.02 7.01 10.79
CA PHE A 166 12.77 6.24 10.77
C PHE A 166 12.62 5.48 9.45
N GLN A 167 12.85 6.12 8.32
CA GLN A 167 12.75 5.49 7.00
C GLN A 167 13.75 4.34 6.81
N ARG A 168 14.93 4.39 7.43
CA ARG A 168 15.86 3.25 7.47
C ARG A 168 15.27 2.04 8.21
N LYS A 169 14.57 2.26 9.33
CA LYS A 169 13.87 1.19 10.04
C LYS A 169 12.73 0.62 9.21
N VAL A 170 11.92 1.49 8.57
CA VAL A 170 10.84 1.08 7.68
C VAL A 170 11.37 0.21 6.54
N HIS A 171 12.46 0.63 5.88
CA HIS A 171 13.10 -0.14 4.82
C HIS A 171 13.51 -1.55 5.29
N GLN A 172 14.12 -1.67 6.48
CA GLN A 172 14.49 -2.96 7.06
C GLN A 172 13.25 -3.82 7.40
N GLN A 173 12.15 -3.21 7.85
CA GLN A 173 10.91 -3.94 8.11
C GLN A 173 10.28 -4.45 6.81
N TYR A 174 10.28 -3.67 5.72
CA TYR A 174 9.79 -4.14 4.42
C TYR A 174 10.52 -5.40 3.95
N GLN A 175 11.86 -5.50 4.13
CA GLN A 175 12.61 -6.71 3.77
C GLN A 175 12.08 -7.95 4.52
N LYS A 176 11.78 -7.81 5.83
CA LYS A 176 11.21 -8.90 6.62
C LYS A 176 9.78 -9.24 6.17
N VAL A 177 8.96 -8.21 5.92
CA VAL A 177 7.58 -8.37 5.45
C VAL A 177 7.56 -9.11 4.12
N LEU A 178 8.36 -8.70 3.14
CA LEU A 178 8.45 -9.35 1.82
C LEU A 178 8.83 -10.82 1.95
N SER A 179 9.84 -11.14 2.79
CA SER A 179 10.26 -12.52 3.05
C SER A 179 9.15 -13.35 3.70
N THR A 180 8.37 -12.76 4.63
CA THR A 180 7.24 -13.45 5.27
C THR A 180 6.15 -13.84 4.28
N TYR A 181 5.92 -13.03 3.26
CA TYR A 181 4.87 -13.24 2.26
C TYR A 181 5.33 -13.92 0.97
N GLU A 182 6.61 -14.31 0.85
CA GLU A 182 7.17 -14.93 -0.34
C GLU A 182 6.40 -16.18 -0.82
N HIS A 183 5.85 -16.95 0.11
CA HIS A 183 5.09 -18.17 -0.17
C HIS A 183 3.58 -18.04 0.05
N SER A 184 3.06 -16.81 0.06
CA SER A 184 1.63 -16.54 0.32
C SER A 184 0.69 -16.88 -0.85
N GLY A 185 1.25 -17.15 -2.04
CA GLY A 185 0.50 -17.39 -3.27
C GLY A 185 0.21 -16.10 -4.08
N MET A 186 0.47 -14.91 -3.54
CA MET A 186 0.47 -13.69 -4.34
C MET A 186 1.81 -13.53 -5.09
N GLU A 187 1.79 -12.81 -6.20
CA GLU A 187 3.01 -12.48 -6.94
C GLU A 187 3.68 -11.25 -6.30
N ILE A 188 4.95 -11.37 -5.94
CA ILE A 188 5.75 -10.23 -5.46
C ILE A 188 6.76 -9.86 -6.53
N LYS A 189 6.71 -8.61 -6.98
CA LYS A 189 7.66 -8.07 -7.94
C LYS A 189 8.41 -6.90 -7.31
N ILE A 190 9.71 -7.08 -7.08
CA ILE A 190 10.61 -6.02 -6.62
C ILE A 190 11.09 -5.23 -7.84
N LEU A 191 10.99 -3.92 -7.75
CA LEU A 191 11.37 -2.96 -8.79
C LEU A 191 12.48 -2.04 -8.25
N ASP A 192 13.46 -1.69 -9.07
CA ASP A 192 14.46 -0.70 -8.70
C ASP A 192 13.83 0.70 -8.69
N GLY A 193 13.48 1.19 -7.51
CA GLY A 193 12.90 2.52 -7.33
C GLY A 193 13.86 3.68 -7.63
N THR A 194 15.14 3.42 -7.94
CA THR A 194 16.10 4.44 -8.36
C THR A 194 16.14 4.64 -9.86
N ALA A 195 15.63 3.69 -10.63
CA ALA A 195 15.56 3.78 -12.09
C ALA A 195 14.67 4.92 -12.59
N PRO A 196 14.82 5.36 -13.83
CA PRO A 196 13.89 6.33 -14.45
C PRO A 196 12.44 5.84 -14.38
N LYS A 197 11.51 6.74 -14.08
CA LYS A 197 10.08 6.38 -13.88
C LYS A 197 9.47 5.67 -15.08
N GLU A 198 9.91 6.01 -16.29
CA GLU A 198 9.47 5.38 -17.54
C GLU A 198 9.96 3.93 -17.65
N ALA A 199 11.19 3.65 -17.22
CA ALA A 199 11.75 2.30 -17.20
C ALA A 199 11.02 1.41 -16.19
N ILE A 200 10.76 1.93 -14.98
CA ILE A 200 9.95 1.23 -13.97
C ILE A 200 8.54 0.95 -14.51
N HIS A 201 7.93 1.95 -15.17
CA HIS A 201 6.60 1.78 -15.75
C HIS A 201 6.55 0.68 -16.82
N GLU A 202 7.54 0.61 -17.71
CA GLU A 202 7.58 -0.44 -18.73
C GLU A 202 7.79 -1.83 -18.06
N GLU A 203 8.56 -1.93 -17.00
CA GLU A 203 8.70 -3.18 -16.25
C GLU A 203 7.38 -3.60 -15.59
N VAL A 204 6.67 -2.67 -14.93
CA VAL A 204 5.32 -2.88 -14.38
C VAL A 204 4.36 -3.36 -15.47
N TRP A 205 4.33 -2.63 -16.60
CA TRP A 205 3.45 -2.96 -17.72
C TRP A 205 3.70 -4.36 -18.28
N ASN A 206 4.96 -4.69 -18.54
CA ASN A 206 5.34 -6.00 -19.08
C ASN A 206 5.00 -7.13 -18.10
N PHE A 207 5.12 -6.88 -16.79
CA PHE A 207 4.71 -7.84 -15.78
C PHE A 207 3.19 -8.02 -15.76
N MET A 208 2.41 -6.92 -15.81
CA MET A 208 0.95 -6.95 -15.83
C MET A 208 0.37 -7.68 -17.04
N ASN A 209 1.02 -7.61 -18.20
CA ASN A 209 0.57 -8.30 -19.41
C ASN A 209 0.47 -9.83 -19.25
N ARG A 210 1.17 -10.43 -18.29
CA ARG A 210 1.10 -11.88 -17.97
C ARG A 210 -0.25 -12.28 -17.36
N PHE A 211 -1.04 -11.34 -16.84
CA PHE A 211 -2.27 -11.55 -16.08
C PHE A 211 -3.51 -11.01 -16.79
N ARG A 212 -3.36 -10.52 -18.02
CA ARG A 212 -4.45 -9.84 -18.77
C ARG A 212 -5.30 -10.79 -19.61
N TYR A 213 -4.91 -12.06 -19.73
CA TYR A 213 -5.57 -13.08 -20.56
C TYR A 213 -6.04 -14.27 -19.74
#